data_2d317a756a501a3e7af0daa0393d7053
#
_entry.id   2d317a756a501a3e7af0daa0393d7053
#
_cell.length_a   1.000
_cell.length_b   1.000
_cell.length_c   1.000
_cell.angle_alpha   90.00
_cell.angle_beta   90.00
_cell.angle_gamma   90.00
#
_symmetry.space_group_name_H-M   'P 1'
#
loop_
_entity.id
_entity.type
_entity.pdbx_description
1 polymer ?
#
loop_
_entity_poly.entity_id
_entity_poly.type
_entity_poly.pdbx_seq_one_letter_code
_entity_poly.pdbx_strand_id
1 'polypeptide(L)'
;MQYRRTPARLAVLTALTVTATTALAAPAHAAGNTLTVNIGTVVRPVTQVAAGGLYGVDTGNKPPLAQLYPLRMNHFTQPPPGGQQLGNGATTPCCDGLQVAGKVTSAGARQFYRMPDIYPNFPYRWVSWADWEAKVRTMVQARVNATGTTNVDGYELWNEPDWTWNTSAAGTFNAGWTRTYQLVRSLDPVTPIAGPSHSIYNHGWMVDFLTNAKNTGTVPDVVTWHELDNDSYLNVGAHVADYRAIESSLGIAARPVSINEYASPSQVDIPSVAVHYMAVFERYGIRDAERAYWYEAGTLNGLLYNNAPTASYWAYKWYGDMAGNIVQTVPGSWLEGVASYDPTRKFVNVVFGGDSGNNTVRVTGLGALGSQVRVTLSRTGTTGRTTNQSAPTTVSTTTYTVSGGSISVPVTGMDAWAAYQLLITPTSGIATWQQRYEAENAAVVNANRFSSSSASNGGYVGQIDGSANSRNDAFVDFIVNVPQTRAYTMNIRYANGTGANSTQGLAYNGGGWSTVTYPPTGSWGSFGSSVNVTVNLNAGWNTIRLAKGAPSFAGGTGYAELDAITLS
;
A
#
# COMPACT_ATOMS: atom_id res chain seq x y z
N MET A 1 0.23 4.35 36.14
CA MET A 1 1.44 3.84 36.79
C MET A 1 2.61 4.07 35.86
N GLN A 2 3.55 4.94 36.24
CA GLN A 2 4.73 5.24 35.41
C GLN A 2 5.79 4.16 35.67
N TYR A 3 6.13 3.39 34.66
CA TYR A 3 7.31 2.50 34.72
C TYR A 3 8.55 3.28 34.28
N ARG A 4 9.46 3.53 35.23
CA ARG A 4 10.83 3.94 34.92
C ARG A 4 11.66 2.71 34.56
N ARG A 5 12.28 2.70 33.40
CA ARG A 5 13.26 1.66 32.98
C ARG A 5 14.67 2.19 33.11
N THR A 6 15.54 1.39 33.73
CA THR A 6 16.99 1.59 33.82
C THR A 6 17.65 0.92 32.60
N PRO A 7 18.69 1.52 31.98
CA PRO A 7 19.36 0.88 30.84
C PRO A 7 20.31 -0.23 31.29
N ALA A 8 20.18 -1.41 30.69
CA ALA A 8 21.15 -2.51 30.87
C ALA A 8 22.31 -2.36 29.88
N ARG A 9 23.54 -2.45 30.37
CA ARG A 9 24.75 -2.45 29.56
C ARG A 9 24.98 -3.84 28.98
N LEU A 10 25.19 -3.91 27.66
CA LEU A 10 25.53 -5.13 26.93
C LEU A 10 27.05 -5.39 27.00
N ALA A 11 27.44 -6.60 27.40
CA ALA A 11 28.83 -7.07 27.33
C ALA A 11 29.00 -7.91 26.05
N VAL A 12 30.04 -7.60 25.28
CA VAL A 12 30.40 -8.27 24.04
C VAL A 12 31.24 -9.49 24.34
N LEU A 13 30.83 -10.67 23.88
CA LEU A 13 31.68 -11.87 23.80
C LEU A 13 31.95 -12.18 22.34
N THR A 14 33.23 -12.21 21.97
CA THR A 14 33.72 -12.55 20.63
C THR A 14 33.93 -14.05 20.52
N ALA A 15 33.31 -14.70 19.56
CA ALA A 15 33.71 -16.04 19.08
C ALA A 15 33.68 -16.04 17.53
N LEU A 16 34.85 -16.26 16.94
CA LEU A 16 35.03 -16.44 15.49
C LEU A 16 34.64 -17.86 15.07
N THR A 17 33.69 -17.98 14.13
CA THR A 17 33.69 -19.11 13.19
C THR A 17 33.17 -18.60 11.82
N VAL A 18 34.00 -18.77 10.80
CA VAL A 18 33.74 -18.34 9.43
C VAL A 18 32.87 -19.38 8.75
N THR A 19 31.64 -19.03 8.41
CA THR A 19 30.84 -19.67 7.37
C THR A 19 30.27 -18.57 6.51
N ALA A 20 30.51 -18.66 5.20
CA ALA A 20 30.07 -17.67 4.22
C ALA A 20 28.53 -17.69 4.10
N THR A 21 27.88 -16.84 4.88
CA THR A 21 26.51 -16.42 4.64
C THR A 21 26.60 -15.07 3.93
N THR A 22 25.89 -14.91 2.82
CA THR A 22 25.65 -13.59 2.24
C THR A 22 24.86 -12.76 3.27
N ALA A 23 25.57 -12.14 4.20
CA ALA A 23 24.99 -11.16 5.09
C ALA A 23 24.48 -10.02 4.21
N LEU A 24 23.17 -9.75 4.26
CA LEU A 24 22.65 -8.46 3.85
C LEU A 24 23.37 -7.43 4.70
N ALA A 25 24.37 -6.76 4.13
CA ALA A 25 25.10 -5.72 4.82
C ALA A 25 24.09 -4.65 5.25
N ALA A 26 24.13 -4.26 6.54
CA ALA A 26 23.37 -3.11 7.00
C ALA A 26 23.64 -1.93 6.05
N PRO A 27 22.62 -1.20 5.60
CA PRO A 27 22.82 -0.10 4.66
C PRO A 27 23.74 0.93 5.30
N ALA A 28 24.83 1.26 4.59
CA ALA A 28 25.71 2.34 5.02
C ALA A 28 24.93 3.65 5.02
N HIS A 29 24.96 4.41 6.11
CA HIS A 29 24.39 5.75 6.14
C HIS A 29 25.32 6.72 5.39
N ALA A 30 24.73 7.58 4.57
CA ALA A 30 25.46 8.67 3.96
C ALA A 30 25.91 9.68 5.03
N ALA A 31 27.09 10.25 4.90
CA ALA A 31 27.55 11.31 5.80
C ALA A 31 26.74 12.60 5.56
N GLY A 32 26.19 13.19 6.62
CA GLY A 32 25.42 14.44 6.56
C GLY A 32 23.96 14.28 6.11
N ASN A 33 23.35 15.39 5.74
CA ASN A 33 21.92 15.50 5.36
C ASN A 33 21.69 15.12 3.88
N THR A 34 22.15 13.96 3.45
CA THR A 34 22.02 13.51 2.06
C THR A 34 21.36 12.14 1.97
N LEU A 35 20.22 12.07 1.28
CA LEU A 35 19.63 10.83 0.81
C LEU A 35 20.24 10.48 -0.55
N THR A 36 20.85 9.31 -0.68
CA THR A 36 21.37 8.83 -1.97
C THR A 36 20.43 7.78 -2.56
N VAL A 37 20.03 7.98 -3.82
CA VAL A 37 19.20 7.07 -4.60
C VAL A 37 20.03 6.54 -5.77
N ASN A 38 20.15 5.22 -5.90
CA ASN A 38 20.86 4.58 -7.01
C ASN A 38 19.87 3.79 -7.88
N ILE A 39 19.43 4.38 -9.00
CA ILE A 39 18.47 3.73 -9.89
C ILE A 39 19.06 2.55 -10.68
N GLY A 40 20.39 2.42 -10.69
CA GLY A 40 21.07 1.28 -11.32
C GLY A 40 21.07 0.00 -10.46
N THR A 41 20.69 0.10 -9.18
CA THR A 41 20.65 -1.04 -8.26
C THR A 41 19.22 -1.37 -7.87
N VAL A 42 18.68 -2.42 -8.45
CA VAL A 42 17.33 -2.93 -8.17
C VAL A 42 17.32 -3.66 -6.83
N VAL A 43 16.34 -3.36 -5.99
CA VAL A 43 16.07 -4.07 -4.74
C VAL A 43 15.04 -5.17 -4.99
N ARG A 44 13.88 -4.82 -5.57
CA ARG A 44 12.78 -5.75 -5.87
C ARG A 44 11.76 -5.09 -6.80
N PRO A 45 10.82 -5.84 -7.39
CA PRO A 45 9.67 -5.24 -8.05
C PRO A 45 8.83 -4.38 -7.08
N VAL A 46 8.18 -3.34 -7.59
CA VAL A 46 7.23 -2.52 -6.81
C VAL A 46 5.99 -3.34 -6.48
N THR A 47 5.67 -3.49 -5.19
CA THR A 47 4.49 -4.23 -4.71
C THR A 47 3.75 -3.48 -3.59
N GLN A 48 4.12 -2.24 -3.28
CA GLN A 48 3.51 -1.36 -2.28
C GLN A 48 3.33 -2.02 -0.91
N VAL A 49 4.36 -2.69 -0.39
CA VAL A 49 4.28 -3.51 0.84
C VAL A 49 3.82 -2.75 2.08
N ALA A 50 4.09 -1.44 2.18
CA ALA A 50 3.65 -0.60 3.30
C ALA A 50 2.21 -0.07 3.13
N ALA A 51 1.55 -0.38 2.01
CA ALA A 51 0.20 0.12 1.74
C ALA A 51 -0.86 -0.91 2.17
N GLY A 52 -0.83 -1.33 3.42
CA GLY A 52 -1.87 -2.16 4.03
C GLY A 52 -2.71 -1.38 5.04
N GLY A 53 -3.80 -1.97 5.48
CA GLY A 53 -4.69 -1.37 6.47
C GLY A 53 -5.34 -2.40 7.39
N LEU A 54 -5.16 -2.21 8.70
CA LEU A 54 -5.93 -2.94 9.70
C LEU A 54 -7.35 -2.39 9.71
N TYR A 55 -8.36 -3.24 9.48
CA TYR A 55 -9.78 -2.85 9.35
C TYR A 55 -9.99 -1.65 8.41
N GLY A 56 -9.16 -1.56 7.38
CA GLY A 56 -9.08 -0.39 6.51
C GLY A 56 -10.28 -0.20 5.60
N VAL A 57 -11.08 -1.25 5.38
CA VAL A 57 -12.27 -1.22 4.50
C VAL A 57 -13.51 -1.66 5.26
N ASP A 58 -14.61 -1.00 4.94
CA ASP A 58 -15.96 -1.22 5.45
C ASP A 58 -16.90 -1.50 4.28
N THR A 59 -18.11 -1.91 4.57
CA THR A 59 -19.18 -2.05 3.57
C THR A 59 -19.64 -0.68 3.04
N GLY A 60 -20.33 -0.66 1.91
CA GLY A 60 -20.80 0.59 1.30
C GLY A 60 -19.63 1.48 0.81
N ASN A 61 -19.76 2.79 1.00
CA ASN A 61 -18.82 3.81 0.49
C ASN A 61 -17.76 4.22 1.54
N LYS A 62 -17.29 3.28 2.35
CA LYS A 62 -16.26 3.48 3.38
C LYS A 62 -15.07 2.53 3.18
N PRO A 63 -13.91 2.99 2.71
CA PRO A 63 -13.72 4.29 2.04
C PRO A 63 -14.35 4.31 0.65
N PRO A 64 -14.54 5.51 0.05
CA PRO A 64 -14.91 5.62 -1.35
C PRO A 64 -13.86 4.94 -2.24
N LEU A 65 -14.31 4.17 -3.23
CA LEU A 65 -13.40 3.48 -4.14
C LEU A 65 -12.48 4.45 -4.89
N ALA A 66 -12.97 5.66 -5.20
CA ALA A 66 -12.19 6.75 -5.78
C ALA A 66 -10.98 7.16 -4.94
N GLN A 67 -11.03 6.96 -3.62
CA GLN A 67 -9.93 7.26 -2.71
C GLN A 67 -9.09 6.02 -2.36
N LEU A 68 -9.69 4.82 -2.46
CA LEU A 68 -8.99 3.59 -2.13
C LEU A 68 -8.03 3.14 -3.24
N TYR A 69 -8.51 3.08 -4.47
CA TYR A 69 -7.75 2.52 -5.60
C TYR A 69 -6.43 3.23 -5.92
N PRO A 70 -6.34 4.58 -5.85
CA PRO A 70 -5.09 5.26 -6.12
C PRO A 70 -3.96 4.93 -5.14
N LEU A 71 -4.29 4.41 -3.96
CA LEU A 71 -3.29 4.03 -2.95
C LEU A 71 -2.63 2.68 -3.25
N ARG A 72 -3.24 1.87 -4.13
CA ARG A 72 -2.79 0.51 -4.46
C ARG A 72 -2.50 -0.32 -3.21
N MET A 73 -3.43 -0.28 -2.27
CA MET A 73 -3.32 -1.08 -1.05
C MET A 73 -3.22 -2.56 -1.41
N ASN A 74 -2.23 -3.24 -0.83
CA ASN A 74 -1.91 -4.61 -1.18
C ASN A 74 -2.48 -5.64 -0.20
N HIS A 75 -2.73 -5.23 1.06
CA HIS A 75 -3.18 -6.16 2.10
C HIS A 75 -4.07 -5.49 3.15
N PHE A 76 -4.97 -6.29 3.72
CA PHE A 76 -5.81 -5.89 4.85
C PHE A 76 -5.84 -7.01 5.89
N THR A 77 -5.98 -6.64 7.16
CA THR A 77 -6.40 -7.56 8.22
C THR A 77 -7.84 -7.22 8.58
N GLN A 78 -8.74 -8.22 8.54
CA GLN A 78 -10.18 -8.04 8.75
C GLN A 78 -10.70 -9.01 9.82
N PRO A 79 -11.80 -8.69 10.52
CA PRO A 79 -12.48 -9.65 11.36
C PRO A 79 -12.84 -10.92 10.56
N PRO A 80 -12.87 -12.08 11.21
CA PRO A 80 -13.27 -13.31 10.55
C PRO A 80 -14.79 -13.31 10.26
N PRO A 81 -15.29 -14.22 9.42
CA PRO A 81 -16.73 -14.38 9.21
C PRO A 81 -17.48 -14.54 10.54
N GLY A 82 -18.48 -13.69 10.76
CA GLY A 82 -19.21 -13.60 12.01
C GLY A 82 -18.49 -12.88 13.14
N GLY A 83 -17.41 -12.17 12.86
CA GLY A 83 -16.66 -11.35 13.82
C GLY A 83 -17.57 -10.44 14.64
N GLN A 84 -17.29 -10.31 15.93
CA GLN A 84 -18.11 -9.58 16.88
C GLN A 84 -17.38 -8.36 17.47
N GLN A 85 -16.08 -8.22 17.22
CA GLN A 85 -15.33 -7.09 17.74
C GLN A 85 -15.85 -5.77 17.15
N LEU A 86 -16.00 -4.78 18.03
CA LEU A 86 -16.37 -3.43 17.63
C LEU A 86 -15.11 -2.63 17.33
N GLY A 87 -14.98 -2.14 16.12
CA GLY A 87 -13.95 -1.17 15.77
C GLY A 87 -14.17 0.18 16.44
N ASN A 88 -13.15 1.05 16.43
CA ASN A 88 -13.23 2.39 16.99
C ASN A 88 -14.40 3.20 16.38
N GLY A 89 -15.29 3.69 17.23
CA GLY A 89 -16.48 4.43 16.81
C GLY A 89 -17.64 3.58 16.31
N ALA A 90 -17.47 2.26 16.16
CA ALA A 90 -18.54 1.36 15.76
C ALA A 90 -19.48 1.04 16.93
N THR A 91 -20.78 0.93 16.65
CA THR A 91 -21.80 0.54 17.63
C THR A 91 -22.35 -0.86 17.38
N THR A 92 -22.03 -1.44 16.24
CA THR A 92 -22.44 -2.80 15.84
C THR A 92 -21.27 -3.49 15.12
N PRO A 93 -21.14 -4.82 15.24
CA PRO A 93 -20.17 -5.58 14.46
C PRO A 93 -20.38 -5.38 12.96
N CYS A 94 -19.28 -5.24 12.21
CA CYS A 94 -19.32 -5.00 10.78
C CYS A 94 -18.08 -5.57 10.09
N CYS A 95 -18.26 -5.77 8.80
CA CYS A 95 -17.17 -5.67 7.84
C CYS A 95 -16.17 -6.81 7.96
N ASP A 96 -16.70 -8.00 8.29
CA ASP A 96 -15.89 -9.20 8.24
C ASP A 96 -15.35 -9.46 6.82
N GLY A 97 -14.28 -10.24 6.76
CA GLY A 97 -13.56 -10.44 5.51
C GLY A 97 -14.39 -11.02 4.37
N LEU A 98 -15.50 -11.73 4.62
CA LEU A 98 -16.41 -12.14 3.54
C LEU A 98 -17.30 -10.99 3.08
N GLN A 99 -17.79 -10.15 4.00
CA GLN A 99 -18.61 -8.99 3.65
C GLN A 99 -17.86 -7.99 2.79
N VAL A 100 -16.57 -7.78 3.04
CA VAL A 100 -15.73 -6.82 2.29
C VAL A 100 -14.93 -7.44 1.14
N ALA A 101 -15.01 -8.75 0.94
CA ALA A 101 -14.23 -9.48 -0.06
C ALA A 101 -14.28 -8.87 -1.46
N GLY A 102 -15.45 -8.41 -1.90
CA GLY A 102 -15.61 -7.76 -3.20
C GLY A 102 -14.82 -6.46 -3.33
N LYS A 103 -14.76 -5.65 -2.26
CA LYS A 103 -13.99 -4.40 -2.23
C LYS A 103 -12.48 -4.68 -2.17
N VAL A 104 -12.04 -5.63 -1.34
CA VAL A 104 -10.66 -6.10 -1.26
C VAL A 104 -10.18 -6.61 -2.62
N THR A 105 -10.98 -7.47 -3.27
CA THR A 105 -10.70 -8.00 -4.61
C THR A 105 -10.61 -6.88 -5.66
N SER A 106 -11.54 -5.93 -5.63
CA SER A 106 -11.55 -4.79 -6.55
C SER A 106 -10.33 -3.88 -6.38
N ALA A 107 -9.80 -3.76 -5.16
CA ALA A 107 -8.57 -3.03 -4.89
C ALA A 107 -7.30 -3.77 -5.34
N GLY A 108 -7.42 -5.03 -5.75
CA GLY A 108 -6.27 -5.90 -6.05
C GLY A 108 -5.53 -6.37 -4.80
N ALA A 109 -6.13 -6.21 -3.62
CA ALA A 109 -5.55 -6.53 -2.34
C ALA A 109 -5.86 -7.97 -1.90
N ARG A 110 -5.16 -8.42 -0.86
CA ARG A 110 -5.40 -9.66 -0.12
C ARG A 110 -5.80 -9.34 1.30
N GLN A 111 -6.18 -10.35 2.08
CA GLN A 111 -6.56 -10.13 3.47
C GLN A 111 -6.28 -11.31 4.38
N PHE A 112 -5.91 -11.01 5.64
CA PHE A 112 -5.96 -11.97 6.74
C PHE A 112 -7.31 -11.93 7.45
N TYR A 113 -7.69 -13.06 8.04
CA TYR A 113 -8.71 -13.11 9.07
C TYR A 113 -8.04 -13.11 10.45
N ARG A 114 -8.27 -12.05 11.24
CA ARG A 114 -7.88 -12.01 12.65
C ARG A 114 -8.89 -12.80 13.46
N MET A 115 -8.62 -14.08 13.69
CA MET A 115 -9.59 -15.02 14.23
C MET A 115 -10.14 -14.65 15.62
N PRO A 116 -9.36 -14.08 16.58
CA PRO A 116 -9.89 -13.74 17.90
C PRO A 116 -10.92 -12.60 17.88
N ASP A 117 -11.05 -11.85 16.79
CA ASP A 117 -12.11 -10.84 16.61
C ASP A 117 -13.52 -11.44 16.51
N ILE A 118 -13.64 -12.76 16.58
CA ILE A 118 -14.92 -13.44 16.81
C ILE A 118 -15.50 -13.10 18.20
N TYR A 119 -14.68 -12.61 19.12
CA TYR A 119 -15.11 -12.14 20.42
C TYR A 119 -15.41 -10.63 20.39
N PRO A 120 -16.43 -10.16 21.12
CA PRO A 120 -16.84 -8.75 21.06
C PRO A 120 -15.91 -7.77 21.80
N ASN A 121 -15.09 -8.27 22.72
CA ASN A 121 -14.26 -7.42 23.58
C ASN A 121 -12.79 -7.46 23.16
N PHE A 122 -12.08 -6.36 23.33
CA PHE A 122 -10.63 -6.29 23.32
C PHE A 122 -10.14 -5.70 24.68
N PRO A 123 -9.22 -6.37 25.40
CA PRO A 123 -8.68 -7.72 25.15
C PRO A 123 -9.77 -8.81 25.19
N TYR A 124 -9.50 -9.87 24.44
CA TYR A 124 -10.48 -10.95 24.21
C TYR A 124 -10.83 -11.68 25.50
N ARG A 125 -12.14 -11.90 25.73
CA ARG A 125 -12.60 -12.67 26.88
C ARG A 125 -12.60 -14.15 26.54
N TRP A 126 -11.60 -14.88 27.04
CA TRP A 126 -11.54 -16.33 26.90
C TRP A 126 -12.74 -17.01 27.59
N VAL A 127 -13.35 -17.97 26.92
CA VAL A 127 -14.49 -18.77 27.45
C VAL A 127 -14.03 -20.17 27.79
N SER A 128 -13.67 -20.97 26.78
CA SER A 128 -13.16 -22.33 26.95
C SER A 128 -12.55 -22.83 25.64
N TRP A 129 -11.83 -23.95 25.72
CA TRP A 129 -11.33 -24.62 24.51
C TRP A 129 -12.47 -25.12 23.62
N ALA A 130 -13.53 -25.65 24.16
CA ALA A 130 -14.69 -26.10 23.37
C ALA A 130 -15.35 -24.96 22.62
N ASP A 131 -15.49 -23.79 23.25
CA ASP A 131 -16.01 -22.57 22.60
C ASP A 131 -15.08 -22.08 21.47
N TRP A 132 -13.78 -21.98 21.78
CA TRP A 132 -12.79 -21.51 20.79
C TRP A 132 -12.74 -22.42 19.56
N GLU A 133 -12.63 -23.73 19.76
CA GLU A 133 -12.58 -24.68 18.64
C GLU A 133 -13.87 -24.69 17.82
N ALA A 134 -15.03 -24.54 18.45
CA ALA A 134 -16.29 -24.40 17.72
C ALA A 134 -16.29 -23.15 16.84
N LYS A 135 -15.81 -22.02 17.36
CA LYS A 135 -15.65 -20.77 16.61
C LYS A 135 -14.65 -20.92 15.46
N VAL A 136 -13.47 -21.51 15.71
CA VAL A 136 -12.47 -21.81 14.68
C VAL A 136 -13.08 -22.62 13.54
N ARG A 137 -13.83 -23.68 13.84
CA ARG A 137 -14.51 -24.49 12.83
C ARG A 137 -15.49 -23.65 12.00
N THR A 138 -16.30 -22.84 12.65
CA THR A 138 -17.27 -21.97 11.97
C THR A 138 -16.59 -20.99 11.03
N MET A 139 -15.56 -20.28 11.49
CA MET A 139 -14.83 -19.29 10.69
C MET A 139 -14.15 -19.90 9.47
N VAL A 140 -13.41 -21.02 9.69
CA VAL A 140 -12.70 -21.70 8.60
C VAL A 140 -13.67 -22.31 7.59
N GLN A 141 -14.75 -22.97 8.06
CA GLN A 141 -15.76 -23.54 7.16
C GLN A 141 -16.49 -22.46 6.36
N ALA A 142 -16.81 -21.30 6.96
CA ALA A 142 -17.41 -20.18 6.25
C ALA A 142 -16.52 -19.70 5.09
N ARG A 143 -15.21 -19.62 5.31
CA ARG A 143 -14.25 -19.28 4.24
C ARG A 143 -14.15 -20.38 3.19
N VAL A 144 -14.01 -21.64 3.59
CA VAL A 144 -13.87 -22.78 2.67
C VAL A 144 -15.11 -22.96 1.79
N ASN A 145 -16.30 -22.70 2.37
CA ASN A 145 -17.58 -22.83 1.67
C ASN A 145 -17.97 -21.57 0.88
N ALA A 146 -17.21 -20.47 0.97
CA ALA A 146 -17.53 -19.25 0.26
C ALA A 146 -17.49 -19.47 -1.26
N THR A 147 -18.55 -19.03 -1.93
CA THR A 147 -18.65 -19.08 -3.39
C THR A 147 -18.15 -17.77 -3.98
N GLY A 148 -17.02 -17.77 -4.62
CA GLY A 148 -16.42 -16.58 -5.23
C GLY A 148 -15.06 -16.25 -4.64
N THR A 149 -14.46 -15.19 -5.17
CA THR A 149 -13.11 -14.77 -4.78
C THR A 149 -13.15 -14.03 -3.45
N THR A 150 -12.50 -14.56 -2.43
CA THR A 150 -12.41 -13.95 -1.09
C THR A 150 -11.12 -13.17 -0.88
N ASN A 151 -10.07 -13.46 -1.66
CA ASN A 151 -8.69 -12.95 -1.49
C ASN A 151 -8.12 -13.15 -0.07
N VAL A 152 -8.63 -14.14 0.67
CA VAL A 152 -8.06 -14.53 1.96
C VAL A 152 -6.77 -15.29 1.70
N ASP A 153 -5.67 -14.79 2.22
CA ASP A 153 -4.34 -15.39 2.10
C ASP A 153 -3.69 -15.68 3.45
N GLY A 154 -4.47 -15.69 4.52
CA GLY A 154 -4.03 -16.17 5.82
C GLY A 154 -5.05 -16.08 6.95
N TYR A 155 -4.84 -16.96 7.95
CA TYR A 155 -5.50 -16.94 9.23
C TYR A 155 -4.51 -16.47 10.30
N GLU A 156 -4.75 -15.34 10.92
CA GLU A 156 -4.05 -14.87 12.11
C GLU A 156 -4.72 -15.52 13.32
N LEU A 157 -4.04 -16.51 13.91
CA LEU A 157 -4.68 -17.38 14.90
C LEU A 157 -4.98 -16.70 16.23
N TRP A 158 -4.18 -15.70 16.61
CA TRP A 158 -4.39 -14.86 17.79
C TRP A 158 -3.78 -13.49 17.57
N ASN A 159 -4.17 -12.53 18.39
CA ASN A 159 -3.66 -11.16 18.35
C ASN A 159 -3.11 -10.74 19.70
N GLU A 160 -1.87 -10.23 19.75
CA GLU A 160 -1.16 -9.73 20.92
C GLU A 160 -1.14 -10.73 22.10
N PRO A 161 -0.70 -11.98 21.87
CA PRO A 161 -0.76 -13.03 22.88
C PRO A 161 0.05 -12.74 24.14
N ASP A 162 1.02 -11.84 24.06
CA ASP A 162 1.88 -11.42 25.15
C ASP A 162 1.12 -10.73 26.30
N TRP A 163 -0.08 -10.19 26.04
CA TRP A 163 -0.92 -9.58 27.06
C TRP A 163 -2.43 -9.88 26.95
N THR A 164 -2.91 -10.36 25.81
CA THR A 164 -4.34 -10.70 25.62
C THR A 164 -4.64 -12.18 25.89
N TRP A 165 -3.63 -13.06 25.84
CA TRP A 165 -3.83 -14.49 26.07
C TRP A 165 -4.06 -14.82 27.55
N ASN A 166 -5.13 -15.56 27.84
CA ASN A 166 -5.46 -15.94 29.21
C ASN A 166 -4.74 -17.25 29.61
N THR A 167 -3.47 -17.15 30.00
CA THR A 167 -2.64 -18.30 30.37
C THR A 167 -3.24 -19.14 31.51
N SER A 168 -3.90 -18.52 32.49
CA SER A 168 -4.48 -19.24 33.63
C SER A 168 -5.67 -20.12 33.26
N ALA A 169 -6.44 -19.77 32.25
CA ALA A 169 -7.61 -20.49 31.80
C ALA A 169 -7.35 -21.38 30.57
N ALA A 170 -6.44 -20.98 29.69
CA ALA A 170 -6.17 -21.63 28.40
C ALA A 170 -4.87 -22.45 28.37
N GLY A 171 -4.01 -22.32 29.38
CA GLY A 171 -2.63 -22.83 29.36
C GLY A 171 -1.68 -21.86 28.64
N THR A 172 -0.45 -22.30 28.39
CA THR A 172 0.55 -21.44 27.70
C THR A 172 0.10 -21.10 26.28
N PHE A 173 0.49 -19.93 25.78
CA PHE A 173 0.19 -19.54 24.40
C PHE A 173 0.75 -20.55 23.40
N ASN A 174 1.98 -21.02 23.60
CA ASN A 174 2.62 -21.99 22.71
C ASN A 174 1.81 -23.30 22.57
N ALA A 175 1.24 -23.81 23.67
CA ALA A 175 0.35 -24.97 23.62
C ALA A 175 -0.97 -24.65 22.91
N GLY A 176 -1.51 -23.45 23.15
CA GLY A 176 -2.72 -22.95 22.49
C GLY A 176 -2.51 -22.74 20.98
N TRP A 177 -1.37 -22.18 20.60
CA TRP A 177 -0.96 -22.04 19.20
C TRP A 177 -0.94 -23.40 18.51
N THR A 178 -0.20 -24.36 19.07
CA THR A 178 -0.07 -25.71 18.50
C THR A 178 -1.43 -26.35 18.28
N ARG A 179 -2.31 -26.29 19.28
CA ARG A 179 -3.66 -26.86 19.24
C ARG A 179 -4.53 -26.19 18.17
N THR A 180 -4.53 -24.87 18.11
CA THR A 180 -5.31 -24.10 17.14
C THR A 180 -4.78 -24.31 15.72
N TYR A 181 -3.45 -24.27 15.53
CA TYR A 181 -2.80 -24.52 14.25
C TYR A 181 -3.20 -25.87 13.66
N GLN A 182 -3.10 -26.96 14.46
CA GLN A 182 -3.47 -28.29 14.02
C GLN A 182 -4.95 -28.39 13.64
N LEU A 183 -5.84 -27.74 14.41
CA LEU A 183 -7.26 -27.69 14.08
C LEU A 183 -7.50 -26.98 12.75
N VAL A 184 -6.94 -25.80 12.55
CA VAL A 184 -7.09 -25.04 11.29
C VAL A 184 -6.58 -25.85 10.11
N ARG A 185 -5.40 -26.48 10.22
CA ARG A 185 -4.83 -27.33 9.17
C ARG A 185 -5.67 -28.55 8.84
N SER A 186 -6.39 -29.10 9.82
CA SER A 186 -7.30 -30.22 9.58
C SER A 186 -8.56 -29.82 8.81
N LEU A 187 -8.92 -28.53 8.82
CA LEU A 187 -10.11 -27.98 8.17
C LEU A 187 -9.78 -27.32 6.83
N ASP A 188 -8.63 -26.66 6.76
CA ASP A 188 -8.10 -25.98 5.57
C ASP A 188 -6.58 -26.21 5.47
N PRO A 189 -6.15 -27.20 4.67
CA PRO A 189 -4.73 -27.55 4.56
C PRO A 189 -3.90 -26.58 3.72
N VAL A 190 -4.53 -25.64 3.01
CA VAL A 190 -3.85 -24.83 1.97
C VAL A 190 -3.70 -23.35 2.32
N THR A 191 -4.69 -22.75 3.00
CA THR A 191 -4.61 -21.32 3.35
C THR A 191 -3.49 -21.08 4.36
N PRO A 192 -2.60 -20.10 4.15
CA PRO A 192 -1.52 -19.78 5.07
C PRO A 192 -2.00 -19.50 6.50
N ILE A 193 -1.15 -19.79 7.47
CA ILE A 193 -1.36 -19.45 8.88
C ILE A 193 -0.33 -18.40 9.27
N ALA A 194 -0.80 -17.30 9.86
CA ALA A 194 -0.02 -16.14 10.28
C ALA A 194 0.04 -16.06 11.82
N GLY A 195 1.19 -15.64 12.33
CA GLY A 195 1.41 -15.45 13.76
C GLY A 195 2.90 -15.33 14.11
N PRO A 196 3.24 -15.08 15.38
CA PRO A 196 2.37 -15.05 16.57
C PRO A 196 1.58 -13.76 16.79
N SER A 197 1.88 -12.68 16.07
CA SER A 197 1.27 -11.33 16.21
C SER A 197 1.46 -10.73 17.61
N HIS A 198 2.68 -10.79 18.15
CA HIS A 198 3.02 -10.11 19.40
C HIS A 198 2.80 -8.59 19.26
N SER A 199 2.36 -7.92 20.33
CA SER A 199 2.06 -6.48 20.36
C SER A 199 3.28 -5.59 20.13
N ILE A 200 4.48 -6.12 20.33
CA ILE A 200 5.78 -5.52 20.02
C ILE A 200 6.76 -6.61 19.61
N TYR A 201 7.84 -6.22 18.91
CA TYR A 201 8.94 -7.15 18.70
C TYR A 201 9.69 -7.41 20.01
N ASN A 202 9.88 -8.69 20.37
CA ASN A 202 10.70 -9.10 21.50
C ASN A 202 11.48 -10.38 21.16
N HIS A 203 12.81 -10.28 21.24
CA HIS A 203 13.72 -11.38 20.93
C HIS A 203 13.37 -12.67 21.70
N GLY A 204 13.19 -12.58 23.03
CA GLY A 204 12.96 -13.74 23.87
C GLY A 204 11.64 -14.43 23.57
N TRP A 205 10.57 -13.68 23.34
CA TRP A 205 9.28 -14.23 22.96
C TRP A 205 9.30 -14.88 21.57
N MET A 206 10.04 -14.29 20.64
CA MET A 206 10.18 -14.85 19.30
C MET A 206 10.99 -16.15 19.32
N VAL A 207 12.08 -16.23 20.09
CA VAL A 207 12.86 -17.46 20.27
C VAL A 207 12.01 -18.56 20.91
N ASP A 208 11.29 -18.25 21.99
CA ASP A 208 10.44 -19.23 22.69
C ASP A 208 9.34 -19.78 21.77
N PHE A 209 8.62 -18.88 21.09
CA PHE A 209 7.55 -19.23 20.17
C PHE A 209 8.05 -20.10 19.00
N LEU A 210 9.10 -19.66 18.31
CA LEU A 210 9.61 -20.37 17.13
C LEU A 210 10.25 -21.72 17.50
N THR A 211 10.87 -21.81 18.67
CA THR A 211 11.41 -23.08 19.19
C THR A 211 10.27 -24.09 19.41
N ASN A 212 9.19 -23.67 20.08
CA ASN A 212 8.01 -24.51 20.24
C ASN A 212 7.39 -24.89 18.90
N ALA A 213 7.16 -23.91 18.03
CA ALA A 213 6.53 -24.12 16.74
C ALA A 213 7.33 -25.10 15.86
N LYS A 214 8.68 -25.00 15.87
CA LYS A 214 9.55 -25.96 15.19
C LYS A 214 9.41 -27.37 15.76
N ASN A 215 9.46 -27.50 17.09
CA ASN A 215 9.42 -28.81 17.76
C ASN A 215 8.07 -29.52 17.57
N THR A 216 7.00 -28.76 17.39
CA THR A 216 5.62 -29.29 17.21
C THR A 216 5.19 -29.35 15.73
N GLY A 217 6.04 -28.92 14.79
CA GLY A 217 5.70 -28.88 13.37
C GLY A 217 4.64 -27.84 13.02
N THR A 218 4.57 -26.75 13.79
CA THR A 218 3.54 -25.70 13.64
C THR A 218 4.13 -24.33 13.36
N VAL A 219 5.28 -24.29 12.68
CA VAL A 219 5.88 -23.00 12.23
C VAL A 219 4.89 -22.27 11.33
N PRO A 220 4.59 -20.99 11.61
CA PRO A 220 3.66 -20.23 10.77
C PRO A 220 4.18 -20.11 9.33
N ASP A 221 3.26 -20.01 8.37
CA ASP A 221 3.62 -19.75 6.97
C ASP A 221 4.05 -18.30 6.77
N VAL A 222 3.46 -17.39 7.56
CA VAL A 222 3.81 -15.97 7.61
C VAL A 222 4.07 -15.59 9.06
N VAL A 223 5.25 -15.09 9.35
CA VAL A 223 5.57 -14.61 10.70
C VAL A 223 5.15 -13.16 10.86
N THR A 224 4.51 -12.85 12.00
CA THR A 224 3.91 -11.55 12.26
C THR A 224 4.26 -11.01 13.64
N TRP A 225 4.40 -9.70 13.74
CA TRP A 225 4.45 -8.92 14.99
C TRP A 225 4.04 -7.47 14.70
N HIS A 226 3.84 -6.67 15.77
CA HIS A 226 3.46 -5.27 15.64
C HIS A 226 4.65 -4.33 15.88
N GLU A 227 4.57 -3.15 15.27
CA GLU A 227 5.54 -2.05 15.38
C GLU A 227 4.80 -0.77 15.79
N LEU A 228 4.32 -0.74 17.06
CA LEU A 228 3.42 0.29 17.59
C LEU A 228 4.06 1.27 18.57
N ASP A 229 5.33 1.06 18.96
CA ASP A 229 6.06 2.00 19.79
C ASP A 229 6.44 3.25 18.98
N ASN A 230 6.62 4.39 19.68
CA ASN A 230 6.93 5.68 19.04
C ASN A 230 8.29 5.72 18.29
N ASP A 231 9.18 4.79 18.57
CA ASP A 231 10.47 4.66 17.91
C ASP A 231 10.57 3.42 16.99
N SER A 232 9.49 2.66 16.84
CA SER A 232 9.44 1.47 15.98
C SER A 232 9.92 1.75 14.55
N TYR A 233 9.54 2.88 13.96
CA TYR A 233 9.98 3.25 12.61
C TYR A 233 11.50 3.35 12.46
N LEU A 234 12.25 3.59 13.57
CA LEU A 234 13.71 3.60 13.61
C LEU A 234 14.29 2.20 13.83
N ASN A 235 13.55 1.31 14.50
CA ASN A 235 14.05 0.03 15.03
C ASN A 235 13.64 -1.18 14.20
N VAL A 236 12.59 -1.08 13.38
CA VAL A 236 12.02 -2.22 12.64
C VAL A 236 13.05 -2.96 11.77
N GLY A 237 14.03 -2.26 11.20
CA GLY A 237 15.11 -2.90 10.44
C GLY A 237 15.99 -3.81 11.30
N ALA A 238 16.29 -3.40 12.54
CA ALA A 238 17.02 -4.22 13.50
C ALA A 238 16.18 -5.42 13.97
N HIS A 239 14.86 -5.22 14.16
CA HIS A 239 13.94 -6.29 14.52
C HIS A 239 13.87 -7.38 13.45
N VAL A 240 13.78 -6.99 12.17
CA VAL A 240 13.79 -7.94 11.05
C VAL A 240 15.13 -8.69 10.97
N ALA A 241 16.24 -8.00 11.16
CA ALA A 241 17.57 -8.64 11.14
C ALA A 241 17.73 -9.65 12.29
N ASP A 242 17.27 -9.30 13.48
CA ASP A 242 17.28 -10.20 14.65
C ASP A 242 16.35 -11.41 14.43
N TYR A 243 15.14 -11.20 13.94
CA TYR A 243 14.23 -12.29 13.57
C TYR A 243 14.89 -13.26 12.57
N ARG A 244 15.56 -12.75 11.53
CA ARG A 244 16.25 -13.59 10.55
C ARG A 244 17.40 -14.40 11.17
N ALA A 245 18.10 -13.83 12.16
CA ALA A 245 19.12 -14.55 12.92
C ALA A 245 18.52 -15.69 13.76
N ILE A 246 17.39 -15.45 14.43
CA ILE A 246 16.65 -16.49 15.17
C ILE A 246 16.22 -17.61 14.23
N GLU A 247 15.55 -17.28 13.13
CA GLU A 247 15.07 -18.22 12.10
C GLU A 247 16.22 -19.13 11.61
N SER A 248 17.35 -18.53 11.27
CA SER A 248 18.55 -19.22 10.83
C SER A 248 19.15 -20.11 11.94
N SER A 249 19.23 -19.62 13.17
CA SER A 249 19.80 -20.37 14.31
C SER A 249 18.97 -21.61 14.65
N LEU A 250 17.66 -21.52 14.46
CA LEU A 250 16.75 -22.62 14.65
C LEU A 250 16.68 -23.55 13.43
N GLY A 251 17.34 -23.24 12.30
CA GLY A 251 17.25 -24.01 11.06
C GLY A 251 15.84 -24.02 10.47
N ILE A 252 15.10 -22.95 10.64
CA ILE A 252 13.81 -22.73 10.00
C ILE A 252 14.07 -22.09 8.62
N ALA A 253 13.43 -22.63 7.57
CA ALA A 253 13.50 -22.00 6.25
C ALA A 253 12.86 -20.61 6.29
N ALA A 254 13.47 -19.64 5.57
CA ALA A 254 13.04 -18.25 5.59
C ALA A 254 11.52 -18.10 5.32
N ARG A 255 10.82 -17.48 6.26
CA ARG A 255 9.37 -17.23 6.18
C ARG A 255 9.10 -15.81 5.72
N PRO A 256 8.05 -15.56 4.94
CA PRO A 256 7.54 -14.23 4.73
C PRO A 256 7.22 -13.55 6.07
N VAL A 257 7.50 -12.24 6.16
CA VAL A 257 7.20 -11.43 7.34
C VAL A 257 6.10 -10.43 6.98
N SER A 258 5.06 -10.38 7.79
CA SER A 258 4.03 -9.35 7.76
C SER A 258 4.08 -8.54 9.06
N ILE A 259 4.08 -7.22 8.94
CA ILE A 259 3.94 -6.31 10.08
C ILE A 259 2.48 -5.88 10.12
N ASN A 260 1.65 -6.75 10.70
CA ASN A 260 0.20 -6.63 10.62
C ASN A 260 -0.43 -5.57 11.53
N GLU A 261 0.41 -4.78 12.22
CA GLU A 261 0.10 -3.45 12.76
C GLU A 261 1.36 -2.60 12.85
N TYR A 262 1.34 -1.40 12.27
CA TYR A 262 2.44 -0.45 12.41
C TYR A 262 1.95 0.99 12.57
N ALA A 263 2.81 1.84 13.10
CA ALA A 263 2.65 3.23 13.49
C ALA A 263 1.83 3.44 14.76
N SER A 264 2.42 4.15 15.71
CA SER A 264 1.77 4.50 16.99
C SER A 264 0.60 5.47 16.80
N PRO A 265 -0.34 5.54 17.78
CA PRO A 265 -1.46 6.50 17.71
C PRO A 265 -1.03 7.96 17.57
N SER A 266 0.16 8.30 18.09
CA SER A 266 0.70 9.67 18.05
C SER A 266 1.39 10.03 16.74
N GLN A 267 1.65 9.06 15.87
CA GLN A 267 2.48 9.22 14.67
C GLN A 267 1.81 8.77 13.38
N VAL A 268 0.71 8.04 13.48
CA VAL A 268 0.06 7.42 12.32
C VAL A 268 -0.34 8.42 11.23
N ASP A 269 -0.61 9.68 11.59
CA ASP A 269 -0.99 10.75 10.67
C ASP A 269 0.17 11.71 10.31
N ILE A 270 1.43 11.32 10.62
CA ILE A 270 2.63 12.07 10.26
C ILE A 270 3.21 11.54 8.94
N PRO A 271 3.21 12.33 7.84
CA PRO A 271 3.65 11.84 6.53
C PRO A 271 5.10 11.35 6.49
N SER A 272 6.04 12.01 7.18
CA SER A 272 7.45 11.59 7.17
C SER A 272 7.68 10.27 7.90
N VAL A 273 6.93 10.00 8.99
CA VAL A 273 6.99 8.71 9.68
C VAL A 273 6.50 7.58 8.77
N ALA A 274 5.42 7.83 8.00
CA ALA A 274 4.98 6.87 6.99
C ALA A 274 6.07 6.58 5.95
N VAL A 275 6.81 7.61 5.51
CA VAL A 275 7.94 7.43 4.58
C VAL A 275 9.04 6.57 5.16
N HIS A 276 9.38 6.72 6.44
CA HIS A 276 10.36 5.85 7.12
C HIS A 276 9.92 4.38 7.07
N TYR A 277 8.67 4.08 7.43
CA TYR A 277 8.14 2.72 7.35
C TYR A 277 8.18 2.17 5.91
N MET A 278 7.72 2.94 4.92
CA MET A 278 7.78 2.54 3.51
C MET A 278 9.20 2.17 3.09
N ALA A 279 10.19 3.02 3.42
CA ALA A 279 11.58 2.81 3.04
C ALA A 279 12.19 1.57 3.70
N VAL A 280 11.93 1.37 4.99
CA VAL A 280 12.48 0.25 5.76
C VAL A 280 11.81 -1.07 5.35
N PHE A 281 10.49 -1.11 5.19
CA PHE A 281 9.78 -2.32 4.77
C PHE A 281 10.23 -2.78 3.37
N GLU A 282 10.40 -1.85 2.42
CA GLU A 282 10.91 -2.19 1.10
C GLU A 282 12.36 -2.69 1.15
N ARG A 283 13.21 -2.04 1.94
CA ARG A 283 14.64 -2.37 2.08
C ARG A 283 14.88 -3.74 2.71
N TYR A 284 14.08 -4.10 3.72
CA TYR A 284 14.22 -5.36 4.45
C TYR A 284 13.32 -6.49 3.92
N GLY A 285 12.60 -6.26 2.82
CA GLY A 285 11.86 -7.31 2.13
C GLY A 285 10.63 -7.80 2.91
N ILE A 286 9.95 -6.91 3.61
CA ILE A 286 8.65 -7.22 4.23
C ILE A 286 7.66 -7.63 3.13
N ARG A 287 6.81 -8.60 3.40
CA ARG A 287 5.79 -9.09 2.47
C ARG A 287 4.64 -8.10 2.33
N ASP A 288 4.12 -7.66 3.46
CA ASP A 288 3.03 -6.69 3.61
C ASP A 288 3.08 -6.06 5.02
N ALA A 289 2.46 -4.87 5.15
CA ALA A 289 2.35 -4.22 6.44
C ALA A 289 1.08 -3.38 6.50
N GLU A 290 0.34 -3.47 7.62
CA GLU A 290 -0.93 -2.81 7.82
C GLU A 290 -0.79 -1.64 8.80
N ARG A 291 -1.25 -0.44 8.35
CA ARG A 291 -1.38 0.70 9.27
C ARG A 291 -2.33 0.34 10.40
N ALA A 292 -1.89 0.58 11.64
CA ALA A 292 -2.67 0.27 12.82
C ALA A 292 -4.00 1.03 12.88
N TYR A 293 -4.97 0.44 13.58
CA TYR A 293 -6.33 0.94 13.65
C TYR A 293 -6.57 1.77 14.91
N TRP A 294 -6.44 3.09 14.77
CA TRP A 294 -6.66 4.01 15.89
C TRP A 294 -7.89 4.90 15.71
N TYR A 295 -8.49 4.90 14.52
CA TYR A 295 -9.57 5.80 14.13
C TYR A 295 -10.72 5.03 13.48
N GLU A 296 -11.83 5.74 13.22
CA GLU A 296 -13.05 5.16 12.65
C GLU A 296 -12.77 4.37 11.35
N ALA A 297 -13.48 3.26 11.17
CA ALA A 297 -13.46 2.45 9.96
C ALA A 297 -13.77 3.28 8.70
N GLY A 298 -13.11 2.95 7.59
CA GLY A 298 -13.24 3.66 6.33
C GLY A 298 -12.45 4.96 6.24
N THR A 299 -11.76 5.38 7.32
CA THR A 299 -10.82 6.52 7.28
C THR A 299 -9.42 6.11 6.82
N LEU A 300 -9.17 4.80 6.62
CA LEU A 300 -7.84 4.24 6.35
C LEU A 300 -6.81 4.74 7.36
N ASN A 301 -7.18 4.75 8.65
CA ASN A 301 -6.33 5.23 9.74
C ASN A 301 -5.82 6.65 9.56
N GLY A 302 -6.71 7.60 9.31
CA GLY A 302 -6.37 9.01 9.19
C GLY A 302 -5.85 9.43 7.80
N LEU A 303 -5.84 8.54 6.82
CA LEU A 303 -5.61 8.94 5.43
C LEU A 303 -6.78 9.72 4.85
N LEU A 304 -8.01 9.43 5.33
CA LEU A 304 -9.21 10.13 4.92
C LEU A 304 -9.92 10.76 6.12
N TYR A 305 -10.50 11.93 5.89
CA TYR A 305 -11.42 12.58 6.79
C TYR A 305 -12.64 13.05 6.00
N ASN A 306 -13.85 12.68 6.43
CA ASN A 306 -15.08 12.92 5.69
C ASN A 306 -14.98 12.47 4.21
N ASN A 307 -14.44 11.27 3.97
CA ASN A 307 -14.22 10.68 2.65
C ASN A 307 -13.31 11.49 1.70
N ALA A 308 -12.53 12.42 2.20
CA ALA A 308 -11.57 13.20 1.41
C ALA A 308 -10.14 13.09 1.96
N PRO A 309 -9.10 13.23 1.11
CA PRO A 309 -7.71 13.08 1.50
C PRO A 309 -7.27 14.03 2.62
N THR A 310 -6.48 13.50 3.57
CA THR A 310 -5.64 14.28 4.48
C THR A 310 -4.24 14.46 3.92
N ALA A 311 -3.34 15.13 4.63
CA ALA A 311 -1.95 15.29 4.20
C ALA A 311 -1.23 13.94 4.04
N SER A 312 -1.43 12.99 4.97
CA SER A 312 -0.80 11.66 4.92
C SER A 312 -1.25 10.83 3.73
N TYR A 313 -2.48 11.02 3.24
CA TYR A 313 -2.97 10.34 2.03
C TYR A 313 -2.01 10.52 0.85
N TRP A 314 -1.46 11.70 0.66
CA TRP A 314 -0.62 12.02 -0.49
C TRP A 314 0.74 11.33 -0.45
N ALA A 315 1.30 11.08 0.72
CA ALA A 315 2.51 10.25 0.83
C ALA A 315 2.24 8.81 0.35
N TYR A 316 1.11 8.21 0.77
CA TYR A 316 0.69 6.89 0.29
C TYR A 316 0.30 6.89 -1.18
N LYS A 317 -0.32 7.97 -1.67
CA LYS A 317 -0.62 8.13 -3.10
C LYS A 317 0.65 8.15 -3.95
N TRP A 318 1.67 8.89 -3.53
CA TRP A 318 2.97 8.91 -4.20
C TRP A 318 3.67 7.54 -4.19
N TYR A 319 3.53 6.83 -3.09
CA TYR A 319 4.02 5.46 -2.98
C TYR A 319 3.21 4.52 -3.89
N GLY A 320 1.91 4.66 -3.95
CA GLY A 320 1.03 3.94 -4.88
C GLY A 320 1.32 4.22 -6.36
N ASP A 321 1.86 5.40 -6.69
CA ASP A 321 2.27 5.76 -8.05
C ASP A 321 3.62 5.16 -8.48
N MET A 322 4.36 4.54 -7.56
CA MET A 322 5.61 3.86 -7.90
C MET A 322 5.34 2.72 -8.87
N ALA A 323 6.24 2.56 -9.84
CA ALA A 323 6.16 1.54 -10.87
C ALA A 323 7.57 1.02 -11.24
N GLY A 324 7.61 -0.11 -11.94
CA GLY A 324 8.86 -0.79 -12.27
C GLY A 324 9.46 -1.48 -11.06
N ASN A 325 10.64 -1.05 -10.62
CA ASN A 325 11.36 -1.66 -9.51
C ASN A 325 11.65 -0.64 -8.41
N ILE A 326 11.57 -1.07 -7.16
CA ILE A 326 12.18 -0.39 -6.02
C ILE A 326 13.70 -0.44 -6.23
N VAL A 327 14.33 0.72 -6.07
CA VAL A 327 15.77 0.89 -6.24
C VAL A 327 16.46 1.23 -4.92
N GLN A 328 17.76 1.02 -4.88
CA GLN A 328 18.54 1.23 -3.68
C GLN A 328 18.47 2.68 -3.20
N THR A 329 18.17 2.85 -1.91
CA THR A 329 18.31 4.11 -1.18
C THR A 329 19.29 3.94 -0.03
N VAL A 330 20.12 4.97 0.18
CA VAL A 330 21.01 5.09 1.36
C VAL A 330 20.59 6.34 2.11
N PRO A 331 20.00 6.20 3.31
CA PRO A 331 19.49 7.32 4.08
C PRO A 331 20.61 8.23 4.58
N GLY A 332 20.28 9.48 4.87
CA GLY A 332 21.08 10.39 5.69
C GLY A 332 20.90 10.12 7.18
N SER A 333 21.25 11.09 8.05
CA SER A 333 21.11 10.91 9.50
C SER A 333 19.65 10.72 9.92
N TRP A 334 18.74 11.57 9.41
CA TRP A 334 17.30 11.52 9.65
C TRP A 334 16.50 11.51 8.34
N LEU A 335 17.17 11.87 7.23
CA LEU A 335 16.57 11.93 5.92
C LEU A 335 16.43 10.51 5.34
N GLU A 336 15.22 10.02 5.33
CA GLU A 336 14.90 8.67 4.84
C GLU A 336 14.06 8.76 3.56
N GLY A 337 14.10 7.72 2.72
CA GLY A 337 13.27 7.67 1.52
C GLY A 337 13.24 6.32 0.83
N VAL A 338 12.19 6.15 0.07
CA VAL A 338 11.95 5.03 -0.84
C VAL A 338 11.92 5.55 -2.27
N ALA A 339 12.47 4.77 -3.21
CA ALA A 339 12.52 5.19 -4.60
C ALA A 339 12.19 4.03 -5.55
N SER A 340 11.56 4.37 -6.67
CA SER A 340 11.34 3.43 -7.78
C SER A 340 11.86 3.98 -9.09
N TYR A 341 12.21 3.07 -9.99
CA TYR A 341 12.55 3.36 -11.38
C TYR A 341 11.77 2.45 -12.33
N ASP A 342 11.01 3.07 -13.22
CA ASP A 342 10.38 2.41 -14.35
C ASP A 342 11.22 2.66 -15.63
N PRO A 343 11.99 1.68 -16.11
CA PRO A 343 12.84 1.87 -17.30
C PRO A 343 12.04 2.02 -18.59
N THR A 344 10.82 1.49 -18.66
CA THR A 344 9.94 1.59 -19.82
C THR A 344 9.42 3.01 -20.00
N ARG A 345 8.97 3.61 -18.90
CA ARG A 345 8.46 5.00 -18.87
C ARG A 345 9.58 6.03 -18.69
N LYS A 346 10.81 5.60 -18.38
CA LYS A 346 11.94 6.46 -17.99
C LYS A 346 11.57 7.42 -16.86
N PHE A 347 10.98 6.86 -15.81
CA PHE A 347 10.36 7.61 -14.74
C PHE A 347 10.95 7.17 -13.39
N VAL A 348 11.51 8.13 -12.63
CA VAL A 348 11.99 7.93 -11.26
C VAL A 348 11.05 8.64 -10.31
N ASN A 349 10.57 7.92 -9.29
CA ASN A 349 9.75 8.46 -8.21
C ASN A 349 10.49 8.24 -6.89
N VAL A 350 10.78 9.34 -6.17
CA VAL A 350 11.43 9.30 -4.85
C VAL A 350 10.49 9.94 -3.86
N VAL A 351 10.08 9.20 -2.83
CA VAL A 351 9.29 9.72 -1.70
C VAL A 351 10.19 9.73 -0.47
N PHE A 352 10.34 10.89 0.19
CA PHE A 352 11.31 11.08 1.26
C PHE A 352 10.83 12.07 2.31
N GLY A 353 11.47 12.05 3.50
CA GLY A 353 11.15 12.94 4.62
C GLY A 353 11.98 12.63 5.85
N GLY A 354 11.58 13.19 7.00
CA GLY A 354 12.14 12.87 8.33
C GLY A 354 13.23 13.80 8.83
N ASP A 355 13.72 14.73 8.01
CA ASP A 355 14.70 15.73 8.44
C ASP A 355 14.19 17.17 8.22
N SER A 356 14.82 18.13 8.86
CA SER A 356 14.50 19.56 8.78
C SER A 356 15.61 20.39 8.17
N GLY A 357 15.30 21.61 7.80
CA GLY A 357 16.28 22.56 7.27
C GLY A 357 16.73 22.25 5.85
N ASN A 358 18.04 22.32 5.58
CA ASN A 358 18.58 22.18 4.23
C ASN A 358 19.18 20.78 4.03
N ASN A 359 18.63 20.05 3.09
CA ASN A 359 19.00 18.68 2.77
C ASN A 359 19.31 18.52 1.29
N THR A 360 19.86 17.37 0.92
CA THR A 360 20.17 17.04 -0.48
C THR A 360 19.63 15.65 -0.81
N VAL A 361 18.97 15.51 -1.97
CA VAL A 361 18.69 14.20 -2.56
C VAL A 361 19.64 14.03 -3.75
N ARG A 362 20.57 13.08 -3.64
CA ARG A 362 21.47 12.70 -4.71
C ARG A 362 20.93 11.49 -5.44
N VAL A 363 20.76 11.60 -6.75
CA VAL A 363 20.27 10.49 -7.59
C VAL A 363 21.35 10.10 -8.59
N THR A 364 21.68 8.81 -8.65
CA THR A 364 22.74 8.23 -9.48
C THR A 364 22.17 7.20 -10.45
N GLY A 365 22.90 6.87 -11.50
CA GLY A 365 22.45 5.91 -12.53
C GLY A 365 21.60 6.53 -13.63
N LEU A 366 21.50 7.86 -13.70
CA LEU A 366 20.58 8.59 -14.60
C LEU A 366 21.00 8.61 -16.09
N GLY A 367 22.09 7.96 -16.48
CA GLY A 367 22.57 7.97 -17.88
C GLY A 367 21.50 7.55 -18.90
N ALA A 368 20.63 6.62 -18.55
CA ALA A 368 19.53 6.15 -19.41
C ALA A 368 18.42 7.22 -19.64
N LEU A 369 18.37 8.28 -18.82
CA LEU A 369 17.42 9.38 -18.95
C LEU A 369 17.94 10.53 -19.82
N GLY A 370 19.22 10.52 -20.22
CA GLY A 370 19.86 11.53 -21.08
C GLY A 370 20.79 12.47 -20.33
N SER A 371 21.27 13.51 -21.03
CA SER A 371 22.20 14.50 -20.47
C SER A 371 21.54 15.55 -19.57
N GLN A 372 20.21 15.64 -19.62
CA GLN A 372 19.43 16.53 -18.78
C GLN A 372 18.17 15.81 -18.31
N VAL A 373 17.74 16.08 -17.08
CA VAL A 373 16.50 15.58 -16.51
C VAL A 373 15.68 16.73 -15.93
N ARG A 374 14.37 16.58 -16.02
CA ARG A 374 13.41 17.45 -15.33
C ARG A 374 13.11 16.83 -13.97
N VAL A 375 13.16 17.64 -12.94
CA VAL A 375 12.84 17.26 -11.56
C VAL A 375 11.68 18.14 -11.08
N THR A 376 10.57 17.52 -10.70
CA THR A 376 9.48 18.19 -9.99
C THR A 376 9.54 17.80 -8.53
N LEU A 377 9.69 18.78 -7.64
CA LEU A 377 9.64 18.64 -6.19
C LEU A 377 8.24 19.02 -5.71
N SER A 378 7.59 18.11 -5.00
CA SER A 378 6.31 18.35 -4.35
C SER A 378 6.41 18.11 -2.85
N ARG A 379 5.49 18.71 -2.06
CA ARG A 379 5.41 18.60 -0.61
C ARG A 379 3.96 18.33 -0.17
N THR A 380 3.79 17.44 0.82
CA THR A 380 2.60 17.34 1.64
C THR A 380 2.97 17.66 3.08
N GLY A 381 2.23 18.57 3.72
CA GLY A 381 2.51 19.02 5.10
C GLY A 381 1.91 18.08 6.14
N THR A 382 1.97 18.51 7.40
CA THR A 382 1.35 17.81 8.52
C THR A 382 0.11 18.58 8.92
N THR A 383 -1.07 18.05 8.58
CA THR A 383 -2.35 18.72 8.90
C THR A 383 -3.17 17.96 9.96
N GLY A 384 -2.68 16.78 10.36
CA GLY A 384 -3.40 15.86 11.23
C GLY A 384 -4.56 15.14 10.52
N ARG A 385 -5.21 14.23 11.25
CA ARG A 385 -6.23 13.32 10.71
C ARG A 385 -7.59 13.94 10.43
N THR A 386 -7.85 15.15 10.93
CA THR A 386 -9.15 15.82 10.83
C THR A 386 -9.14 17.04 9.93
N THR A 387 -8.09 17.20 9.12
CA THR A 387 -7.97 18.30 8.18
C THR A 387 -7.71 17.77 6.78
N ASN A 388 -8.59 18.08 5.84
CA ASN A 388 -8.42 17.67 4.45
C ASN A 388 -7.36 18.50 3.75
N GLN A 389 -6.63 17.87 2.86
CA GLN A 389 -5.71 18.48 1.92
C GLN A 389 -6.05 17.99 0.51
N SER A 390 -6.58 18.85 -0.34
CA SER A 390 -7.09 18.48 -1.67
C SER A 390 -6.00 18.05 -2.64
N ALA A 391 -4.79 18.59 -2.49
CA ALA A 391 -3.62 18.26 -3.31
C ALA A 391 -2.31 18.60 -2.58
N PRO A 392 -1.20 17.93 -2.92
CA PRO A 392 0.14 18.36 -2.52
C PRO A 392 0.49 19.71 -3.16
N THR A 393 1.48 20.39 -2.58
CA THR A 393 2.03 21.63 -3.14
C THR A 393 3.22 21.30 -4.03
N THR A 394 3.24 21.77 -5.28
CA THR A 394 4.44 21.78 -6.10
C THR A 394 5.38 22.88 -5.60
N VAL A 395 6.56 22.49 -5.12
CA VAL A 395 7.57 23.42 -4.59
C VAL A 395 8.41 24.02 -5.74
N SER A 396 8.85 23.16 -6.66
CA SER A 396 9.64 23.58 -7.82
C SER A 396 9.56 22.58 -8.97
N THR A 397 9.84 23.07 -10.17
CA THR A 397 10.12 22.25 -11.35
C THR A 397 11.37 22.81 -12.02
N THR A 398 12.45 22.04 -12.03
CA THR A 398 13.79 22.48 -12.45
C THR A 398 14.42 21.45 -13.39
N THR A 399 15.17 21.95 -14.37
CA THR A 399 16.01 21.10 -15.23
C THR A 399 17.41 20.99 -14.64
N TYR A 400 17.91 19.76 -14.51
CA TYR A 400 19.26 19.45 -14.04
C TYR A 400 20.09 18.83 -15.15
N THR A 401 21.35 19.26 -15.28
CA THR A 401 22.34 18.59 -16.13
C THR A 401 22.84 17.33 -15.39
N VAL A 402 22.79 16.19 -16.06
CA VAL A 402 23.31 14.92 -15.54
C VAL A 402 24.82 14.92 -15.72
N SER A 403 25.57 14.94 -14.62
CA SER A 403 27.03 14.91 -14.60
C SER A 403 27.51 13.61 -13.98
N GLY A 404 28.34 12.85 -14.71
CA GLY A 404 28.79 11.53 -14.25
C GLY A 404 27.63 10.57 -13.92
N GLY A 405 26.52 10.67 -14.67
CA GLY A 405 25.31 9.86 -14.45
C GLY A 405 24.52 10.26 -13.19
N SER A 406 24.75 11.42 -12.61
CA SER A 406 24.11 11.84 -11.35
C SER A 406 23.63 13.28 -11.35
N ILE A 407 22.70 13.57 -10.44
CA ILE A 407 22.29 14.92 -10.05
C ILE A 407 22.27 15.03 -8.52
N SER A 408 22.38 16.24 -8.01
CA SER A 408 22.14 16.58 -6.60
C SER A 408 21.06 17.64 -6.54
N VAL A 409 19.96 17.32 -5.88
CA VAL A 409 18.79 18.19 -5.75
C VAL A 409 18.79 18.78 -4.35
N PRO A 410 19.08 20.08 -4.16
CA PRO A 410 18.95 20.72 -2.86
C PRO A 410 17.47 20.89 -2.52
N VAL A 411 17.10 20.57 -1.29
CA VAL A 411 15.77 20.77 -0.73
C VAL A 411 15.94 21.67 0.50
N THR A 412 15.58 22.93 0.36
CA THR A 412 15.79 23.94 1.40
C THR A 412 14.54 24.11 2.25
N GLY A 413 14.73 24.36 3.56
CA GLY A 413 13.64 24.64 4.48
C GLY A 413 12.69 23.46 4.67
N MET A 414 13.23 22.23 4.68
CA MET A 414 12.42 21.05 4.95
C MET A 414 11.79 21.11 6.35
N ASP A 415 10.57 20.61 6.43
CA ASP A 415 9.84 20.35 7.66
C ASP A 415 9.98 18.87 8.00
N ALA A 416 10.45 18.56 9.21
CA ALA A 416 10.74 17.19 9.66
C ALA A 416 9.54 16.24 9.58
N TRP A 417 8.33 16.77 9.68
CA TRP A 417 7.11 15.96 9.70
C TRP A 417 6.42 15.84 8.34
N ALA A 418 6.79 16.69 7.38
CA ALA A 418 6.28 16.67 6.02
C ALA A 418 6.91 15.51 5.21
N ALA A 419 6.18 15.04 4.21
CA ALA A 419 6.73 14.21 3.15
C ALA A 419 6.93 15.01 1.86
N TYR A 420 7.91 14.59 1.09
CA TYR A 420 8.31 15.19 -0.18
C TYR A 420 8.37 14.14 -1.27
N GLN A 421 8.16 14.57 -2.52
CA GLN A 421 8.32 13.73 -3.70
C GLN A 421 9.23 14.40 -4.71
N LEU A 422 10.18 13.65 -5.27
CA LEU A 422 10.84 14.00 -6.53
C LEU A 422 10.34 13.10 -7.65
N LEU A 423 9.79 13.72 -8.68
CA LEU A 423 9.53 13.09 -9.97
C LEU A 423 10.64 13.48 -10.93
N ILE A 424 11.35 12.50 -11.49
CA ILE A 424 12.47 12.73 -12.41
C ILE A 424 12.15 12.09 -13.75
N THR A 425 12.18 12.87 -14.79
CA THR A 425 11.90 12.45 -16.17
C THR A 425 12.95 13.01 -17.12
N PRO A 426 13.16 12.39 -18.30
CA PRO A 426 14.00 12.99 -19.34
C PRO A 426 13.52 14.38 -19.71
N THR A 427 14.47 15.26 -20.07
CA THR A 427 14.17 16.59 -20.63
C THR A 427 14.10 16.61 -22.15
N SER A 428 14.48 15.55 -22.82
CA SER A 428 14.39 15.48 -24.28
C SER A 428 12.94 15.71 -24.71
N GLY A 429 12.67 16.99 -24.80
CA GLY A 429 11.42 17.66 -25.10
C GLY A 429 10.39 17.64 -23.98
N ILE A 430 10.11 18.80 -23.38
CA ILE A 430 8.81 19.05 -22.76
C ILE A 430 7.71 18.72 -23.78
N ALA A 431 7.98 18.95 -25.08
CA ALA A 431 7.19 18.47 -26.21
C ALA A 431 7.12 16.94 -26.36
N THR A 432 8.01 16.18 -25.70
CA THR A 432 8.07 14.70 -25.74
C THR A 432 7.81 14.06 -24.36
N TRP A 433 7.52 14.86 -23.31
CA TRP A 433 7.06 14.26 -22.07
C TRP A 433 5.78 13.48 -22.32
N GLN A 434 5.78 12.22 -21.93
CA GLN A 434 4.65 11.32 -22.10
C GLN A 434 4.52 10.44 -20.88
N GLN A 435 3.31 10.33 -20.35
CA GLN A 435 2.99 9.47 -19.22
C GLN A 435 1.70 8.69 -19.51
N ARG A 436 1.79 7.37 -19.36
CA ARG A 436 0.62 6.49 -19.44
C ARG A 436 0.05 6.22 -18.04
N TYR A 437 -1.27 6.15 -17.97
CA TYR A 437 -2.03 5.78 -16.79
C TYR A 437 -3.03 4.68 -17.20
N GLU A 438 -2.90 3.50 -16.61
CA GLU A 438 -3.75 2.36 -16.90
C GLU A 438 -5.12 2.54 -16.24
N ALA A 439 -6.20 2.19 -16.93
CA ALA A 439 -7.56 2.41 -16.44
C ALA A 439 -7.89 1.49 -15.25
N GLU A 440 -7.39 0.25 -15.25
CA GLU A 440 -7.56 -0.67 -14.13
C GLU A 440 -6.86 -0.21 -12.85
N ASN A 441 -5.88 0.69 -12.97
CA ASN A 441 -5.17 1.30 -11.85
C ASN A 441 -5.77 2.65 -11.40
N ALA A 442 -6.78 3.14 -12.11
CA ALA A 442 -7.49 4.37 -11.75
C ALA A 442 -8.58 4.11 -10.69
N ALA A 443 -9.20 5.18 -10.19
CA ALA A 443 -10.36 5.05 -9.33
C ALA A 443 -11.61 4.73 -10.17
N VAL A 444 -12.10 3.49 -10.06
CA VAL A 444 -13.23 2.98 -10.85
C VAL A 444 -14.47 2.90 -9.96
N VAL A 445 -15.54 3.58 -10.38
CA VAL A 445 -16.81 3.62 -9.64
C VAL A 445 -17.94 3.15 -10.52
N ASN A 446 -18.75 2.21 -10.03
CA ASN A 446 -19.87 1.60 -10.71
C ASN A 446 -19.55 1.01 -12.11
N ALA A 447 -18.29 0.60 -12.31
CA ALA A 447 -17.79 -0.10 -13.48
C ALA A 447 -16.94 -1.29 -13.03
N ASN A 448 -16.49 -2.14 -13.93
CA ASN A 448 -15.76 -3.36 -13.59
C ASN A 448 -14.38 -3.39 -14.25
N ARG A 449 -13.42 -4.03 -13.56
CA ARG A 449 -12.10 -4.35 -14.09
C ARG A 449 -12.13 -5.73 -14.72
N PHE A 450 -11.45 -5.86 -15.84
CA PHE A 450 -11.32 -7.10 -16.59
C PHE A 450 -9.85 -7.30 -16.99
N SER A 451 -9.52 -8.52 -17.41
CA SER A 451 -8.21 -8.87 -17.95
C SER A 451 -8.30 -9.22 -19.42
N SER A 452 -7.32 -8.78 -20.21
CA SER A 452 -7.16 -9.13 -21.61
C SER A 452 -5.70 -9.10 -22.02
N SER A 453 -5.25 -10.08 -22.79
CA SER A 453 -3.89 -10.09 -23.35
C SER A 453 -3.65 -8.99 -24.38
N SER A 454 -4.71 -8.39 -24.93
CA SER A 454 -4.62 -7.25 -25.85
C SER A 454 -4.60 -5.91 -25.17
N ALA A 455 -4.95 -5.84 -23.87
CA ALA A 455 -4.87 -4.64 -23.07
C ALA A 455 -3.42 -4.34 -22.65
N SER A 456 -3.08 -3.06 -22.51
CA SER A 456 -1.81 -2.69 -21.91
C SER A 456 -1.80 -3.10 -20.44
N ASN A 457 -0.67 -3.55 -19.93
CA ASN A 457 -0.56 -4.08 -18.57
C ASN A 457 -1.52 -5.25 -18.24
N GLY A 458 -2.22 -5.82 -19.26
CA GLY A 458 -3.10 -6.97 -19.12
C GLY A 458 -4.48 -6.70 -18.51
N GLY A 459 -4.80 -5.45 -18.14
CA GLY A 459 -6.05 -5.05 -17.51
C GLY A 459 -6.79 -3.95 -18.28
N TYR A 460 -8.10 -3.84 -18.06
CA TYR A 460 -8.92 -2.76 -18.59
C TYR A 460 -10.19 -2.55 -17.76
N VAL A 461 -10.89 -1.44 -17.99
CA VAL A 461 -12.16 -1.13 -17.34
C VAL A 461 -13.29 -1.16 -18.37
N GLY A 462 -14.30 -1.96 -18.08
CA GLY A 462 -15.50 -2.07 -18.90
C GLY A 462 -16.77 -1.85 -18.08
N GLN A 463 -17.94 -1.94 -18.78
CA GLN A 463 -19.23 -1.70 -18.17
C GLN A 463 -19.35 -0.31 -17.52
N ILE A 464 -18.77 0.69 -18.16
CA ILE A 464 -18.96 2.10 -17.83
C ILE A 464 -20.26 2.52 -18.52
N ASP A 465 -21.38 2.05 -17.98
CA ASP A 465 -22.68 2.03 -18.68
C ASP A 465 -23.72 2.98 -18.07
N GLY A 466 -23.38 3.65 -16.97
CA GLY A 466 -24.26 4.60 -16.33
C GLY A 466 -25.59 3.96 -15.91
N SER A 467 -26.71 4.46 -16.44
CA SER A 467 -28.05 3.93 -16.14
C SER A 467 -28.34 2.58 -16.78
N ALA A 468 -27.54 2.09 -17.74
CA ALA A 468 -27.66 0.74 -18.26
C ALA A 468 -27.38 -0.27 -17.14
N ASN A 469 -27.99 -1.43 -17.16
CA ASN A 469 -27.87 -2.46 -16.13
C ASN A 469 -28.15 -1.98 -14.68
N SER A 470 -29.01 -0.98 -14.53
CA SER A 470 -29.34 -0.39 -13.21
C SER A 470 -28.18 0.27 -12.48
N ARG A 471 -27.08 0.58 -13.15
CA ARG A 471 -25.99 1.36 -12.61
C ARG A 471 -26.21 2.84 -12.88
N ASN A 472 -26.37 3.61 -11.83
CA ASN A 472 -26.34 5.06 -11.91
C ASN A 472 -24.91 5.50 -12.28
N ASP A 473 -24.49 6.66 -11.95
CA ASP A 473 -23.19 7.26 -12.22
C ASP A 473 -22.01 6.26 -12.26
N ALA A 474 -21.51 5.93 -13.44
CA ALA A 474 -20.32 5.10 -13.63
C ALA A 474 -19.18 5.96 -14.17
N PHE A 475 -18.00 5.91 -13.54
CA PHE A 475 -16.86 6.71 -13.96
C PHE A 475 -15.51 6.09 -13.62
N VAL A 476 -14.48 6.60 -14.28
CA VAL A 476 -13.07 6.31 -14.04
C VAL A 476 -12.36 7.64 -13.78
N ASP A 477 -11.76 7.80 -12.59
CA ASP A 477 -10.95 8.96 -12.22
C ASP A 477 -9.46 8.62 -12.32
N PHE A 478 -8.79 9.23 -13.28
CA PHE A 478 -7.34 9.20 -13.37
C PHE A 478 -6.76 10.35 -12.55
N ILE A 479 -6.01 10.03 -11.50
CA ILE A 479 -5.25 11.02 -10.73
C ILE A 479 -3.86 11.10 -11.36
N VAL A 480 -3.61 12.21 -12.05
CA VAL A 480 -2.42 12.38 -12.87
C VAL A 480 -1.52 13.50 -12.33
N ASN A 481 -0.20 13.34 -12.48
CA ASN A 481 0.75 14.39 -12.16
C ASN A 481 1.44 14.84 -13.45
N VAL A 482 1.38 16.14 -13.75
CA VAL A 482 1.98 16.71 -14.95
C VAL A 482 3.02 17.78 -14.61
N PRO A 483 4.11 17.88 -15.40
CA PRO A 483 5.25 18.74 -15.05
C PRO A 483 5.00 20.23 -15.25
N GLN A 484 3.97 20.63 -16.00
CA GLN A 484 3.71 22.02 -16.36
C GLN A 484 2.23 22.31 -16.51
N THR A 485 1.84 23.57 -16.26
CA THR A 485 0.51 24.09 -16.62
C THR A 485 0.48 24.36 -18.13
N ARG A 486 -0.27 23.54 -18.86
CA ARG A 486 -0.46 23.69 -20.32
C ARG A 486 -1.59 22.80 -20.83
N ALA A 487 -1.90 22.96 -22.12
CA ALA A 487 -2.69 21.98 -22.85
C ALA A 487 -1.86 20.71 -23.09
N TYR A 488 -2.47 19.56 -22.82
CA TYR A 488 -1.92 18.22 -23.08
C TYR A 488 -2.80 17.51 -24.10
N THR A 489 -2.16 16.76 -25.00
CA THR A 489 -2.87 15.75 -25.77
C THR A 489 -3.08 14.54 -24.88
N MET A 490 -4.33 14.17 -24.66
CA MET A 490 -4.70 12.92 -23.99
C MET A 490 -5.12 11.89 -25.05
N ASN A 491 -4.31 10.87 -25.24
CA ASN A 491 -4.65 9.72 -26.06
C ASN A 491 -5.39 8.70 -25.17
N ILE A 492 -6.60 8.33 -25.54
CA ILE A 492 -7.41 7.33 -24.82
C ILE A 492 -7.42 6.04 -25.63
N ARG A 493 -6.82 4.99 -25.13
CA ARG A 493 -6.86 3.66 -25.72
C ARG A 493 -8.10 2.91 -25.24
N TYR A 494 -8.90 2.39 -26.18
CA TYR A 494 -10.23 1.87 -25.87
C TYR A 494 -10.64 0.72 -26.78
N ALA A 495 -11.71 0.02 -26.40
CA ALA A 495 -12.45 -0.88 -27.26
C ALA A 495 -13.93 -0.51 -27.28
N ASN A 496 -14.55 -0.62 -28.47
CA ASN A 496 -15.98 -0.40 -28.69
C ASN A 496 -16.53 -1.46 -29.64
N GLY A 497 -17.18 -2.46 -29.07
CA GLY A 497 -17.80 -3.57 -29.80
C GLY A 497 -19.26 -3.34 -30.22
N THR A 498 -19.81 -2.12 -30.08
CA THR A 498 -21.24 -1.85 -30.37
C THR A 498 -21.58 -1.75 -31.86
N GLY A 499 -20.58 -1.60 -32.73
CA GLY A 499 -20.77 -1.36 -34.16
C GLY A 499 -21.16 0.08 -34.52
N ALA A 500 -21.33 0.96 -33.54
CA ALA A 500 -21.65 2.38 -33.69
C ALA A 500 -20.77 3.25 -32.78
N ASN A 501 -20.78 4.57 -32.99
CA ASN A 501 -20.09 5.49 -32.09
C ASN A 501 -20.67 5.43 -30.68
N SER A 502 -19.80 5.31 -29.68
CA SER A 502 -20.14 5.43 -28.27
C SER A 502 -19.59 6.74 -27.70
N THR A 503 -20.19 7.25 -26.62
CA THR A 503 -19.76 8.51 -26.01
C THR A 503 -19.71 8.44 -24.50
N GLN A 504 -18.76 9.18 -23.93
CA GLN A 504 -18.65 9.43 -22.49
C GLN A 504 -18.38 10.92 -22.25
N GLY A 505 -18.72 11.39 -21.06
CA GLY A 505 -18.33 12.70 -20.59
C GLY A 505 -16.88 12.71 -20.12
N LEU A 506 -16.19 13.80 -20.39
CA LEU A 506 -14.85 14.13 -19.91
C LEU A 506 -14.93 15.41 -19.09
N ALA A 507 -14.44 15.36 -17.87
CA ALA A 507 -14.17 16.53 -17.03
C ALA A 507 -12.78 16.42 -16.40
N TYR A 508 -12.17 17.54 -16.09
CA TYR A 508 -10.90 17.56 -15.34
C TYR A 508 -10.92 18.65 -14.28
N ASN A 509 -10.36 18.34 -13.11
CA ASN A 509 -10.28 19.21 -11.94
C ASN A 509 -11.64 19.79 -11.49
N GLY A 510 -12.73 19.02 -11.66
CA GLY A 510 -14.08 19.45 -11.33
C GLY A 510 -14.66 20.52 -12.26
N GLY A 511 -14.03 20.74 -13.42
CA GLY A 511 -14.49 21.68 -14.45
C GLY A 511 -15.70 21.19 -15.23
N GLY A 512 -16.08 21.96 -16.26
CA GLY A 512 -17.20 21.65 -17.15
C GLY A 512 -17.01 20.37 -17.95
N TRP A 513 -18.11 19.77 -18.37
CA TRP A 513 -18.13 18.54 -19.14
C TRP A 513 -17.97 18.80 -20.65
N SER A 514 -17.17 17.95 -21.28
CA SER A 514 -17.10 17.78 -22.73
C SER A 514 -17.40 16.32 -23.09
N THR A 515 -17.69 16.04 -24.36
CA THR A 515 -18.00 14.70 -24.84
C THR A 515 -16.82 14.09 -25.58
N VAL A 516 -16.43 12.86 -25.19
CA VAL A 516 -15.50 12.03 -25.96
C VAL A 516 -16.31 11.04 -26.78
N THR A 517 -15.95 10.92 -28.06
CA THR A 517 -16.57 9.96 -28.99
C THR A 517 -15.57 8.83 -29.29
N TYR A 518 -16.04 7.60 -29.16
CA TYR A 518 -15.30 6.37 -29.41
C TYR A 518 -15.88 5.65 -30.63
N PRO A 519 -15.28 5.75 -31.81
CA PRO A 519 -15.67 4.93 -32.97
C PRO A 519 -15.63 3.43 -32.70
N PRO A 520 -16.38 2.61 -33.44
CA PRO A 520 -16.38 1.16 -33.25
C PRO A 520 -15.00 0.56 -33.58
N THR A 521 -14.58 -0.43 -32.79
CA THR A 521 -13.29 -1.16 -32.96
C THR A 521 -13.48 -2.57 -33.50
N GLY A 522 -14.72 -2.97 -33.83
CA GLY A 522 -15.07 -4.27 -34.37
C GLY A 522 -15.41 -5.33 -33.33
N SER A 523 -14.80 -5.29 -32.13
CA SER A 523 -15.08 -6.22 -31.04
C SER A 523 -14.75 -5.66 -29.66
N TRP A 524 -15.33 -6.25 -28.63
CA TRP A 524 -14.96 -6.03 -27.24
C TRP A 524 -13.57 -6.59 -26.95
N GLY A 525 -12.84 -5.97 -26.03
CA GLY A 525 -11.48 -6.39 -25.68
C GLY A 525 -10.42 -6.15 -26.76
N SER A 526 -10.77 -5.46 -27.86
CA SER A 526 -9.84 -5.10 -28.95
C SER A 526 -9.31 -3.68 -28.77
N PHE A 527 -8.13 -3.56 -28.16
CA PHE A 527 -7.51 -2.29 -27.79
C PHE A 527 -6.50 -1.77 -28.84
N GLY A 528 -6.70 -2.05 -30.13
CA GLY A 528 -5.88 -1.54 -31.22
C GLY A 528 -6.10 -0.06 -31.57
N SER A 529 -7.19 0.55 -31.09
CA SER A 529 -7.64 1.91 -31.43
C SER A 529 -7.46 2.90 -30.29
N SER A 530 -7.34 4.17 -30.63
CA SER A 530 -7.30 5.28 -29.67
C SER A 530 -7.95 6.52 -30.23
N VAL A 531 -8.39 7.43 -29.34
CA VAL A 531 -8.85 8.78 -29.67
C VAL A 531 -8.00 9.80 -28.92
N ASN A 532 -7.80 10.97 -29.54
CA ASN A 532 -7.09 12.07 -28.93
C ASN A 532 -8.08 13.18 -28.53
N VAL A 533 -7.89 13.70 -27.33
CA VAL A 533 -8.58 14.89 -26.82
C VAL A 533 -7.59 15.84 -26.18
N THR A 534 -7.90 17.11 -26.14
CA THR A 534 -7.09 18.11 -25.46
C THR A 534 -7.62 18.35 -24.06
N VAL A 535 -6.72 18.33 -23.05
CA VAL A 535 -7.03 18.66 -21.66
C VAL A 535 -6.09 19.73 -21.16
N ASN A 536 -6.62 20.76 -20.49
CA ASN A 536 -5.81 21.81 -19.87
C ASN A 536 -5.55 21.44 -18.42
N LEU A 537 -4.30 21.13 -18.10
CA LEU A 537 -3.90 20.66 -16.78
C LEU A 537 -2.92 21.65 -16.13
N ASN A 538 -3.01 21.75 -14.81
CA ASN A 538 -2.09 22.53 -13.99
C ASN A 538 -0.84 21.70 -13.66
N ALA A 539 0.31 22.33 -13.52
CA ALA A 539 1.50 21.67 -13.01
C ALA A 539 1.18 20.99 -11.65
N GLY A 540 1.66 19.76 -11.47
CA GLY A 540 1.35 18.93 -10.30
C GLY A 540 0.11 18.05 -10.53
N TRP A 541 -0.65 17.85 -9.48
CA TRP A 541 -1.75 16.88 -9.44
C TRP A 541 -3.03 17.40 -10.09
N ASN A 542 -3.66 16.53 -10.88
CA ASN A 542 -4.94 16.78 -11.54
C ASN A 542 -5.79 15.52 -11.47
N THR A 543 -7.11 15.70 -11.52
CA THR A 543 -8.06 14.60 -11.69
C THR A 543 -8.69 14.70 -13.07
N ILE A 544 -8.69 13.61 -13.83
CA ILE A 544 -9.37 13.49 -15.12
C ILE A 544 -10.45 12.43 -14.96
N ARG A 545 -11.72 12.80 -15.17
CA ARG A 545 -12.87 11.92 -15.09
C ARG A 545 -13.43 11.60 -16.46
N LEU A 546 -13.56 10.32 -16.76
CA LEU A 546 -14.37 9.78 -17.85
C LEU A 546 -15.60 9.12 -17.25
N ALA A 547 -16.80 9.58 -17.58
CA ALA A 547 -18.04 9.20 -16.90
C ALA A 547 -19.19 8.94 -17.86
N LYS A 548 -20.14 8.11 -17.40
CA LYS A 548 -21.44 7.93 -18.01
C LYS A 548 -22.48 7.70 -16.91
N GLY A 549 -23.57 8.45 -16.99
CA GLY A 549 -24.63 8.41 -16.00
C GLY A 549 -24.70 9.64 -15.09
N ALA A 550 -25.90 9.87 -14.56
CA ALA A 550 -26.14 10.92 -13.59
C ALA A 550 -25.65 10.51 -12.18
N PRO A 551 -25.15 11.42 -11.33
CA PRO A 551 -25.13 12.89 -11.54
C PRO A 551 -23.93 13.42 -12.33
N SER A 552 -22.90 12.61 -12.62
CA SER A 552 -21.68 13.13 -13.29
C SER A 552 -21.95 13.51 -14.75
N PHE A 553 -22.40 12.57 -15.58
CA PHE A 553 -22.65 12.85 -17.00
C PHE A 553 -23.78 12.01 -17.57
N ALA A 554 -24.97 12.59 -17.68
CA ALA A 554 -26.17 11.91 -18.16
C ALA A 554 -26.23 11.71 -19.70
N GLY A 555 -25.33 12.33 -20.46
CA GLY A 555 -25.40 12.43 -21.94
C GLY A 555 -24.68 11.32 -22.72
N GLY A 556 -24.07 10.34 -22.07
CA GLY A 556 -23.33 9.27 -22.75
C GLY A 556 -24.22 8.29 -23.50
N THR A 557 -23.77 7.85 -24.68
CA THR A 557 -24.46 6.84 -25.51
C THR A 557 -23.56 5.65 -25.79
N GLY A 558 -24.16 4.47 -26.06
CA GLY A 558 -23.38 3.27 -26.34
C GLY A 558 -22.47 2.85 -25.18
N TYR A 559 -21.43 2.08 -25.49
CA TYR A 559 -20.49 1.54 -24.51
C TYR A 559 -19.07 1.64 -25.04
N ALA A 560 -18.10 1.94 -24.16
CA ALA A 560 -16.68 1.86 -24.45
C ALA A 560 -15.96 1.26 -23.25
N GLU A 561 -15.02 0.37 -23.52
CA GLU A 561 -14.06 -0.16 -22.56
C GLU A 561 -12.80 0.70 -22.60
N LEU A 562 -12.23 1.02 -21.46
CA LEU A 562 -11.03 1.85 -21.34
C LEU A 562 -9.82 1.00 -20.94
N ASP A 563 -8.76 1.08 -21.71
CA ASP A 563 -7.49 0.41 -21.42
C ASP A 563 -6.54 1.35 -20.70
N ALA A 564 -6.22 2.49 -21.30
CA ALA A 564 -5.30 3.45 -20.71
C ALA A 564 -5.53 4.87 -21.27
N ILE A 565 -5.08 5.88 -20.53
CA ILE A 565 -4.83 7.21 -21.09
C ILE A 565 -3.33 7.47 -21.15
N THR A 566 -2.91 8.20 -22.17
CA THR A 566 -1.53 8.68 -22.29
C THR A 566 -1.55 10.19 -22.47
N LEU A 567 -0.91 10.92 -21.57
CA LEU A 567 -0.72 12.39 -21.66
C LEU A 567 0.62 12.72 -22.31
N SER A 568 0.62 13.67 -23.24
CA SER A 568 1.84 14.12 -23.93
C SER A 568 1.86 15.62 -24.18
#